data_1e031e8aa2746cff71784cbb1a8470b3
#
_entry.id   1e031e8aa2746cff71784cbb1a8470b3
#
_cell.length_a   1.000
_cell.length_b   1.000
_cell.length_c   1.000
_cell.angle_alpha   90.00
_cell.angle_beta   90.00
_cell.angle_gamma   90.00
#
_symmetry.space_group_name_H-M   'P 1'
#
loop_
_entity.id
_entity.type
_entity.pdbx_description
1 polymer ?
#
loop_
_entity_poly.entity_id
_entity_poly.type
_entity_poly.pdbx_seq_one_letter_code
_entity_poly.pdbx_strand_id
1 'polypeptide(L)'
;VKFTTSLDISAITISSPNIYRSNKKTLYNRTHPNPLPPVMHPISIISLGPGDPELITLKGLRRLRQADAIYCPATVQPDGSLASRAADILRALDIDLAAIRPFPVAMRDDRAAALADYGAAVERIAAECAEGRRVAVTAEGDAGFYSSSGYVSALLAERGLSTERIAGIPAFVACVASVGVVIAEQTEETDVLTTLASADELLGRVAAGRSVVLMKPSRYASAVKEAIAQAPDGVAFHYFEHVGADAERAFYSCRRDAILERRFPYFSLLIVRRG
;
A
#
# COMPACT_ATOMS: atom_id res chain seq x y z
N VAL A 1 -20.75 -10.04 -30.38
CA VAL A 1 -21.66 -10.34 -29.27
C VAL A 1 -21.74 -9.09 -28.41
N LYS A 2 -22.89 -8.38 -28.49
CA LYS A 2 -23.15 -7.18 -27.69
C LYS A 2 -23.55 -7.63 -26.29
N PHE A 3 -22.77 -7.30 -25.26
CA PHE A 3 -23.20 -7.35 -23.87
C PHE A 3 -23.65 -5.94 -23.45
N THR A 4 -24.94 -5.71 -23.45
CA THR A 4 -25.59 -4.63 -22.75
C THR A 4 -26.15 -5.20 -21.45
N THR A 5 -25.50 -4.96 -20.34
CA THR A 5 -26.10 -5.08 -19.01
C THR A 5 -25.99 -3.73 -18.33
N SER A 6 -27.10 -2.98 -18.37
CA SER A 6 -27.29 -1.81 -17.50
C SER A 6 -27.50 -2.30 -16.07
N LEU A 7 -26.55 -2.01 -15.19
CA LEU A 7 -26.75 -2.13 -13.75
C LEU A 7 -27.54 -0.91 -13.27
N ASP A 8 -28.77 -1.16 -12.88
CA ASP A 8 -29.68 -0.17 -12.28
C ASP A 8 -29.23 0.11 -10.84
N ILE A 9 -28.69 1.32 -10.61
CA ILE A 9 -28.18 1.77 -9.29
C ILE A 9 -29.27 2.55 -8.52
N SER A 10 -30.55 2.34 -8.82
CA SER A 10 -31.63 3.17 -8.26
C SER A 10 -32.24 2.69 -6.92
N ALA A 11 -31.63 1.78 -6.18
CA ALA A 11 -32.21 1.23 -4.95
C ALA A 11 -31.29 1.19 -3.73
N ILE A 12 -30.61 2.30 -3.40
CA ILE A 12 -30.09 2.50 -2.03
C ILE A 12 -30.69 3.79 -1.49
N THR A 13 -31.92 3.68 -0.98
CA THR A 13 -32.56 4.74 -0.20
C THR A 13 -32.08 4.63 1.24
N ILE A 14 -31.12 5.47 1.63
CA ILE A 14 -30.77 5.66 3.05
C ILE A 14 -31.81 6.61 3.64
N SER A 15 -32.75 6.07 4.41
CA SER A 15 -33.72 6.86 5.18
C SER A 15 -32.99 7.54 6.34
N SER A 16 -32.87 8.86 6.27
CA SER A 16 -32.49 9.69 7.42
C SER A 16 -33.70 9.90 8.32
N PRO A 17 -33.57 9.74 9.65
CA PRO A 17 -34.66 10.13 10.56
C PRO A 17 -34.70 11.65 10.68
N ASN A 18 -35.85 12.19 10.32
CA ASN A 18 -36.24 13.59 10.47
C ASN A 18 -36.47 13.91 11.95
N ILE A 19 -35.54 14.62 12.60
CA ILE A 19 -35.72 15.24 13.91
C ILE A 19 -35.35 16.72 13.78
N TYR A 20 -36.30 17.53 13.33
CA TYR A 20 -36.31 18.95 13.66
C TYR A 20 -37.75 19.48 13.58
N ARG A 21 -38.42 19.50 14.73
CA ARG A 21 -39.49 20.45 15.02
C ARG A 21 -39.42 20.82 16.49
N SER A 22 -38.98 22.01 16.81
CA SER A 22 -39.73 22.98 17.59
C SER A 22 -38.86 24.12 18.19
N ASN A 23 -39.31 25.28 17.88
CA ASN A 23 -39.48 26.43 18.75
C ASN A 23 -38.40 27.53 18.95
N LYS A 24 -38.79 28.65 18.33
CA LYS A 24 -38.87 30.00 18.87
C LYS A 24 -37.61 30.81 19.17
N LYS A 25 -37.51 31.87 18.34
CA LYS A 25 -37.13 33.26 18.67
C LYS A 25 -36.18 33.40 19.85
N THR A 26 -34.92 33.67 19.57
CA THR A 26 -34.07 34.51 20.42
C THR A 26 -33.26 35.45 19.53
N LEU A 27 -33.26 36.69 19.93
CA LEU A 27 -32.79 37.90 19.27
C LEU A 27 -31.39 37.76 18.65
N TYR A 28 -31.29 38.25 17.41
CA TYR A 28 -30.08 38.56 16.72
C TYR A 28 -29.20 39.51 17.54
N ASN A 29 -28.14 38.99 18.14
CA ASN A 29 -27.00 39.80 18.53
C ASN A 29 -25.97 39.70 17.40
N ARG A 30 -25.92 40.75 16.55
CA ARG A 30 -24.86 41.00 15.60
C ARG A 30 -23.61 41.43 16.35
N THR A 31 -22.71 40.46 16.61
CA THR A 31 -21.30 40.79 16.86
C THR A 31 -20.49 39.53 16.54
N HIS A 32 -19.69 39.62 15.48
CA HIS A 32 -18.72 38.72 14.91
C HIS A 32 -19.29 37.44 14.29
N PRO A 33 -19.09 37.23 12.96
CA PRO A 33 -19.35 35.94 12.38
C PRO A 33 -18.39 34.93 13.04
N ASN A 34 -18.97 33.96 13.75
CA ASN A 34 -18.21 32.79 14.17
C ASN A 34 -17.57 32.22 12.89
N PRO A 35 -16.25 32.05 12.81
CA PRO A 35 -15.65 31.45 11.62
C PRO A 35 -16.36 30.12 11.37
N LEU A 36 -16.80 29.91 10.13
CA LEU A 36 -17.37 28.62 9.74
C LEU A 36 -16.37 27.53 10.17
N PRO A 37 -16.85 26.40 10.72
CA PRO A 37 -15.94 25.31 11.07
C PRO A 37 -15.10 24.96 9.85
N PRO A 38 -13.80 24.71 10.02
CA PRO A 38 -12.90 24.40 8.89
C PRO A 38 -13.49 23.26 8.10
N VAL A 39 -13.49 23.40 6.76
CA VAL A 39 -13.95 22.34 5.86
C VAL A 39 -13.01 21.16 6.05
N MET A 40 -13.50 20.11 6.72
CA MET A 40 -12.75 18.88 6.91
C MET A 40 -12.65 18.13 5.59
N HIS A 41 -11.46 18.11 5.00
CA HIS A 41 -11.18 17.29 3.82
C HIS A 41 -10.92 15.84 4.25
N PRO A 42 -11.38 14.83 3.48
CA PRO A 42 -10.99 13.45 3.76
C PRO A 42 -9.47 13.31 3.62
N ILE A 43 -8.86 12.58 4.54
CA ILE A 43 -7.42 12.27 4.51
C ILE A 43 -7.18 11.30 3.35
N SER A 44 -6.28 11.67 2.44
CA SER A 44 -5.97 10.83 1.27
C SER A 44 -4.92 9.78 1.63
N ILE A 45 -5.30 8.50 1.60
CA ILE A 45 -4.35 7.38 1.69
C ILE A 45 -3.88 7.06 0.27
N ILE A 46 -2.66 7.42 -0.05
CA ILE A 46 -2.15 7.43 -1.43
C ILE A 46 -1.16 6.30 -1.64
N SER A 47 -1.47 5.44 -2.60
CA SER A 47 -0.56 4.40 -3.10
C SER A 47 0.50 5.03 -4.01
N LEU A 48 1.79 4.83 -3.68
CA LEU A 48 2.91 5.37 -4.46
C LEU A 48 3.39 4.44 -5.59
N GLY A 49 2.82 3.23 -5.67
CA GLY A 49 3.38 2.20 -6.56
C GLY A 49 4.61 1.51 -5.97
N PRO A 50 5.30 0.65 -6.75
CA PRO A 50 6.34 -0.25 -6.27
C PRO A 50 7.72 0.41 -6.04
N GLY A 51 7.88 1.69 -6.39
CA GLY A 51 9.13 2.41 -6.22
C GLY A 51 9.52 3.29 -7.40
N ASP A 52 9.18 2.89 -8.62
CA ASP A 52 9.30 3.71 -9.81
C ASP A 52 8.27 4.86 -9.74
N PRO A 53 8.70 6.13 -9.72
CA PRO A 53 7.79 7.27 -9.63
C PRO A 53 6.85 7.38 -10.84
N GLU A 54 7.21 6.88 -12.02
CA GLU A 54 6.34 6.90 -13.20
C GLU A 54 5.15 5.92 -13.08
N LEU A 55 5.20 4.98 -12.14
CA LEU A 55 4.11 4.05 -11.87
C LEU A 55 3.07 4.58 -10.87
N ILE A 56 3.15 5.85 -10.49
CA ILE A 56 2.09 6.49 -9.70
C ILE A 56 0.86 6.74 -10.56
N THR A 57 -0.33 6.61 -9.96
CA THR A 57 -1.55 6.98 -10.66
C THR A 57 -1.70 8.50 -10.78
N LEU A 58 -2.28 8.99 -11.87
CA LEU A 58 -2.58 10.42 -12.04
C LEU A 58 -3.43 11.00 -10.90
N LYS A 59 -4.36 10.20 -10.35
CA LYS A 59 -5.16 10.61 -9.18
C LYS A 59 -4.28 10.75 -7.95
N GLY A 60 -3.36 9.82 -7.71
CA GLY A 60 -2.40 9.86 -6.62
C GLY A 60 -1.52 11.10 -6.69
N LEU A 61 -0.89 11.34 -7.84
CA LEU A 61 -0.03 12.51 -8.06
C LEU A 61 -0.78 13.83 -7.84
N ARG A 62 -2.02 13.94 -8.34
CA ARG A 62 -2.85 15.12 -8.14
C ARG A 62 -3.13 15.38 -6.67
N ARG A 63 -3.46 14.34 -5.90
CA ARG A 63 -3.70 14.48 -4.45
C ARG A 63 -2.45 14.84 -3.67
N LEU A 64 -1.30 14.27 -4.03
CA LEU A 64 -0.01 14.67 -3.44
C LEU A 64 0.29 16.15 -3.65
N ARG A 65 0.12 16.66 -4.87
CA ARG A 65 0.34 18.07 -5.20
C ARG A 65 -0.66 19.04 -4.53
N GLN A 66 -1.80 18.53 -4.10
CA GLN A 66 -2.82 19.31 -3.39
C GLN A 66 -2.68 19.24 -1.87
N ALA A 67 -1.88 18.33 -1.35
CA ALA A 67 -1.74 18.12 0.08
C ALA A 67 -0.84 19.20 0.70
N ASP A 68 -1.26 19.71 1.86
CA ASP A 68 -0.51 20.66 2.66
C ASP A 68 0.47 19.94 3.62
N ALA A 69 0.19 18.65 3.93
CA ALA A 69 1.06 17.77 4.68
C ALA A 69 0.96 16.32 4.18
N ILE A 70 2.12 15.66 4.00
CA ILE A 70 2.22 14.30 3.44
C ILE A 70 3.01 13.44 4.42
N TYR A 71 2.31 12.55 5.11
CA TYR A 71 2.91 11.63 6.07
C TYR A 71 3.43 10.38 5.36
N CYS A 72 4.71 10.06 5.57
CA CYS A 72 5.33 8.87 5.02
C CYS A 72 6.05 8.05 6.11
N PRO A 73 5.84 6.72 6.14
CA PRO A 73 6.55 5.87 7.09
C PRO A 73 8.05 5.88 6.80
N ALA A 74 8.85 5.83 7.86
CA ALA A 74 10.30 5.86 7.80
C ALA A 74 10.92 4.89 8.80
N THR A 75 12.09 4.37 8.49
CA THR A 75 12.89 3.54 9.39
C THR A 75 13.94 4.40 10.08
N VAL A 76 14.08 4.23 11.39
CA VAL A 76 15.15 4.89 12.15
C VAL A 76 16.47 4.19 11.84
N GLN A 77 17.46 4.94 11.37
CA GLN A 77 18.80 4.48 11.10
C GLN A 77 19.65 4.44 12.39
N PRO A 78 20.81 3.74 12.39
CA PRO A 78 21.70 3.69 13.56
C PRO A 78 22.21 5.06 14.04
N ASP A 79 22.30 6.04 13.16
CA ASP A 79 22.68 7.43 13.45
C ASP A 79 21.51 8.31 13.93
N GLY A 80 20.32 7.73 14.08
CA GLY A 80 19.09 8.42 14.47
C GLY A 80 18.36 9.14 13.33
N SER A 81 18.90 9.15 12.12
CA SER A 81 18.21 9.72 10.95
C SER A 81 17.03 8.85 10.52
N LEU A 82 16.10 9.44 9.75
CA LEU A 82 14.95 8.74 9.19
C LEU A 82 15.18 8.46 7.70
N ALA A 83 15.17 7.18 7.32
CA ALA A 83 15.17 6.74 5.93
C ALA A 83 13.76 6.35 5.51
N SER A 84 13.26 6.95 4.44
CA SER A 84 11.92 6.69 3.91
C SER A 84 11.96 6.57 2.40
N ARG A 85 11.75 5.36 1.90
CA ARG A 85 11.60 5.10 0.47
C ARG A 85 10.42 5.87 -0.12
N ALA A 86 9.34 6.00 0.65
CA ALA A 86 8.20 6.83 0.26
C ALA A 86 8.61 8.30 0.05
N ALA A 87 9.44 8.85 0.96
CA ALA A 87 9.94 10.21 0.80
C ALA A 87 10.88 10.36 -0.43
N ASP A 88 11.65 9.32 -0.77
CA ASP A 88 12.50 9.34 -1.96
C ASP A 88 11.65 9.36 -3.24
N ILE A 89 10.57 8.58 -3.31
CA ILE A 89 9.61 8.62 -4.43
C ILE A 89 8.97 10.02 -4.53
N LEU A 90 8.57 10.62 -3.39
CA LEU A 90 7.98 11.97 -3.39
C LEU A 90 8.95 13.02 -3.92
N ARG A 91 10.23 12.93 -3.58
CA ARG A 91 11.29 13.81 -4.12
C ARG A 91 11.44 13.65 -5.63
N ALA A 92 11.43 12.41 -6.13
CA ALA A 92 11.52 12.12 -7.56
C ALA A 92 10.29 12.59 -8.35
N LEU A 93 9.14 12.82 -7.68
CA LEU A 93 7.91 13.38 -8.25
C LEU A 93 7.83 14.91 -8.15
N ASP A 94 8.93 15.59 -7.75
CA ASP A 94 8.98 17.05 -7.52
C ASP A 94 7.90 17.55 -6.55
N ILE A 95 7.60 16.75 -5.51
CA ILE A 95 6.70 17.16 -4.43
C ILE A 95 7.45 18.09 -3.47
N ASP A 96 6.78 19.17 -3.05
CA ASP A 96 7.34 20.14 -2.13
C ASP A 96 7.86 19.47 -0.84
N LEU A 97 9.16 19.58 -0.60
CA LEU A 97 9.82 19.00 0.55
C LEU A 97 9.26 19.54 1.88
N ALA A 98 8.78 20.78 1.88
CA ALA A 98 8.16 21.38 3.06
C ALA A 98 6.84 20.70 3.46
N ALA A 99 6.18 20.00 2.55
CA ALA A 99 4.98 19.22 2.83
C ALA A 99 5.28 17.83 3.40
N ILE A 100 6.49 17.28 3.19
CA ILE A 100 6.82 15.90 3.54
C ILE A 100 7.08 15.76 5.05
N ARG A 101 6.38 14.80 5.69
CA ARG A 101 6.43 14.50 7.13
C ARG A 101 6.81 13.04 7.36
N PRO A 102 8.08 12.67 7.31
CA PRO A 102 8.49 11.32 7.69
C PRO A 102 8.14 11.06 9.16
N PHE A 103 7.64 9.86 9.45
CA PHE A 103 7.40 9.42 10.81
C PHE A 103 8.00 8.03 11.04
N PRO A 104 8.61 7.80 12.21
CA PRO A 104 9.25 6.52 12.50
C PRO A 104 8.22 5.41 12.58
N VAL A 105 8.57 4.23 12.07
CA VAL A 105 7.84 2.98 12.27
C VAL A 105 8.83 1.90 12.62
N ALA A 106 8.65 1.26 13.78
CA ALA A 106 9.49 0.16 14.21
C ALA A 106 9.31 -1.04 13.26
N MET A 107 10.38 -1.40 12.53
CA MET A 107 10.44 -2.58 11.66
C MET A 107 10.77 -3.84 12.49
N ARG A 108 10.03 -4.06 13.58
CA ARG A 108 10.18 -5.21 14.47
C ARG A 108 8.98 -6.12 14.38
N ASP A 109 9.17 -7.38 14.80
CA ASP A 109 8.05 -8.34 14.95
C ASP A 109 7.10 -7.93 16.09
N ASP A 110 7.49 -6.98 16.93
CA ASP A 110 6.66 -6.38 17.97
C ASP A 110 5.61 -5.44 17.34
N ARG A 111 4.42 -5.98 17.21
CA ARG A 111 3.26 -5.28 16.67
C ARG A 111 2.79 -4.11 17.55
N ALA A 112 3.02 -4.18 18.88
CA ALA A 112 2.60 -3.14 19.82
C ALA A 112 3.41 -1.86 19.62
N ALA A 113 4.74 -1.96 19.43
CA ALA A 113 5.59 -0.81 19.16
C ALA A 113 5.21 -0.11 17.86
N ALA A 114 4.96 -0.88 16.78
CA ALA A 114 4.54 -0.31 15.51
C ALA A 114 3.16 0.39 15.60
N LEU A 115 2.23 -0.15 16.39
CA LEU A 115 0.92 0.48 16.62
C LEU A 115 1.04 1.79 17.41
N ALA A 116 1.97 1.88 18.37
CA ALA A 116 2.25 3.12 19.10
C ALA A 116 2.79 4.21 18.17
N ASP A 117 3.72 3.85 17.26
CA ASP A 117 4.26 4.77 16.26
C ASP A 117 3.18 5.31 15.32
N TYR A 118 2.28 4.42 14.84
CA TYR A 118 1.11 4.84 14.05
C TYR A 118 0.17 5.74 14.86
N GLY A 119 -0.05 5.45 16.13
CA GLY A 119 -0.84 6.29 17.03
C GLY A 119 -0.29 7.71 17.13
N ALA A 120 1.02 7.86 17.36
CA ALA A 120 1.69 9.16 17.42
C ALA A 120 1.59 9.93 16.09
N ALA A 121 1.69 9.24 14.95
CA ALA A 121 1.50 9.87 13.64
C ALA A 121 0.04 10.35 13.45
N VAL A 122 -0.94 9.55 13.89
CA VAL A 122 -2.38 9.87 13.78
C VAL A 122 -2.75 11.08 14.63
N GLU A 123 -2.17 11.27 15.83
CA GLU A 123 -2.39 12.49 16.62
C GLU A 123 -1.91 13.75 15.87
N ARG A 124 -0.75 13.69 15.23
CA ARG A 124 -0.24 14.81 14.42
C ARG A 124 -1.12 15.08 13.20
N ILE A 125 -1.56 14.02 12.51
CA ILE A 125 -2.49 14.11 11.37
C ILE A 125 -3.80 14.78 11.81
N ALA A 126 -4.36 14.37 12.95
CA ALA A 126 -5.60 14.95 13.49
C ALA A 126 -5.46 16.43 13.80
N ALA A 127 -4.33 16.85 14.37
CA ALA A 127 -4.04 18.27 14.65
C ALA A 127 -3.98 19.09 13.34
N GLU A 128 -3.27 18.60 12.31
CA GLU A 128 -3.20 19.31 11.02
C GLU A 128 -4.58 19.39 10.34
N CYS A 129 -5.40 18.34 10.44
CA CYS A 129 -6.77 18.37 9.93
C CYS A 129 -7.65 19.39 10.66
N ALA A 130 -7.48 19.52 11.98
CA ALA A 130 -8.21 20.51 12.78
C ALA A 130 -7.84 21.96 12.38
N GLU A 131 -6.64 22.18 11.84
CA GLU A 131 -6.20 23.46 11.24
C GLU A 131 -6.75 23.67 9.82
N GLY A 132 -7.56 22.73 9.30
CA GLY A 132 -8.13 22.80 7.94
C GLY A 132 -7.18 22.39 6.83
N ARG A 133 -6.03 21.79 7.15
CA ARG A 133 -5.06 21.32 6.16
C ARG A 133 -5.53 20.07 5.43
N ARG A 134 -5.18 19.97 4.17
CA ARG A 134 -5.35 18.74 3.36
C ARG A 134 -4.20 17.81 3.64
N VAL A 135 -4.49 16.69 4.28
CA VAL A 135 -3.48 15.72 4.69
C VAL A 135 -3.50 14.48 3.79
N ALA A 136 -2.32 14.02 3.41
CA ALA A 136 -2.11 12.74 2.75
C ALA A 136 -1.24 11.83 3.61
N VAL A 137 -1.48 10.51 3.50
CA VAL A 137 -0.65 9.45 4.06
C VAL A 137 -0.24 8.52 2.93
N THR A 138 1.03 8.22 2.79
CA THR A 138 1.53 7.41 1.70
C THR A 138 1.68 5.94 2.07
N ALA A 139 1.55 5.08 1.08
CA ALA A 139 1.81 3.65 1.16
C ALA A 139 2.59 3.19 -0.07
N GLU A 140 3.65 2.41 0.11
CA GLU A 140 4.36 1.77 -1.00
C GLU A 140 3.50 0.65 -1.59
N GLY A 141 3.60 0.41 -2.90
CA GLY A 141 2.73 -0.49 -3.64
C GLY A 141 1.29 0.03 -3.71
N ASP A 142 0.34 -0.81 -3.35
CA ASP A 142 -1.09 -0.46 -3.22
C ASP A 142 -1.51 -0.40 -1.75
N ALA A 143 -2.19 0.68 -1.36
CA ALA A 143 -2.63 0.93 0.02
C ALA A 143 -3.73 -0.04 0.50
N GLY A 144 -4.41 -0.74 -0.39
CA GLY A 144 -5.42 -1.76 -0.09
C GLY A 144 -4.87 -3.17 -0.03
N PHE A 145 -3.57 -3.37 -0.36
CA PHE A 145 -3.02 -4.70 -0.55
C PHE A 145 -1.81 -4.95 0.37
N TYR A 146 -2.02 -5.66 1.47
CA TYR A 146 -1.01 -5.98 2.52
C TYR A 146 -0.23 -4.74 3.03
N SER A 147 -0.89 -3.60 3.05
CA SER A 147 -0.31 -2.33 3.46
C SER A 147 -0.57 -2.02 4.93
N SER A 148 0.44 -1.52 5.62
CA SER A 148 0.32 -1.02 6.98
C SER A 148 -0.54 0.26 7.10
N SER A 149 -0.83 0.94 5.98
CA SER A 149 -1.76 2.08 5.95
C SER A 149 -3.17 1.74 6.44
N GLY A 150 -3.53 0.45 6.44
CA GLY A 150 -4.77 -0.04 7.05
C GLY A 150 -4.87 0.27 8.55
N TYR A 151 -3.75 0.19 9.30
CA TYR A 151 -3.72 0.55 10.72
C TYR A 151 -3.95 2.05 10.92
N VAL A 152 -3.30 2.87 10.10
CA VAL A 152 -3.51 4.34 10.13
C VAL A 152 -4.97 4.67 9.83
N SER A 153 -5.56 4.06 8.80
CA SER A 153 -6.98 4.28 8.45
C SER A 153 -7.93 3.89 9.58
N ALA A 154 -7.68 2.77 10.27
CA ALA A 154 -8.48 2.34 11.41
C ALA A 154 -8.40 3.33 12.58
N LEU A 155 -7.18 3.74 12.96
CA LEU A 155 -6.95 4.71 14.04
C LEU A 155 -7.55 6.09 13.73
N LEU A 156 -7.55 6.53 12.46
CA LEU A 156 -8.21 7.76 12.03
C LEU A 156 -9.74 7.64 12.13
N ALA A 157 -10.29 6.50 11.73
CA ALA A 157 -11.74 6.24 11.84
C ALA A 157 -12.23 6.24 13.28
N GLU A 158 -11.46 5.70 14.24
CA GLU A 158 -11.76 5.76 15.69
C GLU A 158 -11.86 7.20 16.20
N ARG A 159 -11.20 8.15 15.52
CA ARG A 159 -11.27 9.59 15.83
C ARG A 159 -12.33 10.35 15.03
N GLY A 160 -13.16 9.63 14.28
CA GLY A 160 -14.19 10.23 13.43
C GLY A 160 -13.66 10.95 12.20
N LEU A 161 -12.39 10.72 11.83
CA LEU A 161 -11.76 11.32 10.66
C LEU A 161 -12.00 10.43 9.43
N SER A 162 -12.53 11.04 8.36
CA SER A 162 -12.79 10.32 7.11
C SER A 162 -11.52 10.16 6.27
N THR A 163 -11.42 9.04 5.57
CA THR A 163 -10.32 8.75 4.65
C THR A 163 -10.82 8.42 3.25
N GLU A 164 -10.08 8.82 2.21
CA GLU A 164 -10.22 8.27 0.86
C GLU A 164 -8.97 7.45 0.52
N ARG A 165 -9.16 6.25 -0.06
CA ARG A 165 -8.04 5.43 -0.53
C ARG A 165 -7.87 5.56 -2.03
N ILE A 166 -6.63 5.79 -2.46
CA ILE A 166 -6.28 5.91 -3.87
C ILE A 166 -5.44 4.70 -4.25
N ALA A 167 -5.96 3.90 -5.18
CA ALA A 167 -5.33 2.68 -5.65
C ALA A 167 -3.98 2.95 -6.33
N GLY A 168 -3.11 1.96 -6.30
CA GLY A 168 -1.80 1.98 -6.94
C GLY A 168 -1.46 0.65 -7.61
N ILE A 169 -0.21 0.51 -8.01
CA ILE A 169 0.31 -0.70 -8.64
C ILE A 169 1.03 -1.55 -7.57
N PRO A 170 0.54 -2.77 -7.26
CA PRO A 170 1.24 -3.67 -6.37
C PRO A 170 2.60 -4.11 -6.97
N ALA A 171 3.59 -4.36 -6.11
CA ALA A 171 4.94 -4.70 -6.55
C ALA A 171 5.00 -5.90 -7.50
N PHE A 172 4.20 -6.94 -7.27
CA PHE A 172 4.21 -8.14 -8.12
C PHE A 172 3.69 -7.87 -9.55
N VAL A 173 2.81 -6.90 -9.73
CA VAL A 173 2.34 -6.49 -11.08
C VAL A 173 3.48 -5.79 -11.84
N ALA A 174 4.19 -4.89 -11.18
CA ALA A 174 5.33 -4.20 -11.79
C ALA A 174 6.51 -5.15 -12.05
N CYS A 175 6.75 -6.14 -11.17
CA CYS A 175 7.77 -7.17 -11.35
C CYS A 175 7.61 -7.88 -12.70
N VAL A 176 6.44 -8.43 -12.96
CA VAL A 176 6.22 -9.21 -14.20
C VAL A 176 6.22 -8.32 -15.43
N ALA A 177 5.71 -7.11 -15.32
CA ALA A 177 5.74 -6.13 -16.42
C ALA A 177 7.17 -5.79 -16.83
N SER A 178 8.10 -5.66 -15.86
CA SER A 178 9.50 -5.31 -16.14
C SER A 178 10.27 -6.38 -16.93
N VAL A 179 9.81 -7.63 -16.93
CA VAL A 179 10.48 -8.76 -17.60
C VAL A 179 9.60 -9.45 -18.64
N GLY A 180 8.43 -8.90 -18.94
CA GLY A 180 7.51 -9.45 -19.95
C GLY A 180 6.90 -10.80 -19.58
N VAL A 181 6.76 -11.11 -18.29
CA VAL A 181 6.15 -12.35 -17.79
C VAL A 181 4.68 -12.10 -17.45
N VAL A 182 3.84 -13.11 -17.60
CA VAL A 182 2.42 -13.08 -17.23
C VAL A 182 2.25 -13.81 -15.89
N ILE A 183 1.49 -13.24 -14.96
CA ILE A 183 1.21 -13.89 -13.67
C ILE A 183 0.25 -15.08 -13.86
N ALA A 184 -0.81 -14.88 -14.61
CA ALA A 184 -1.81 -15.89 -14.90
C ALA A 184 -2.41 -15.66 -16.28
N GLU A 185 -2.77 -16.74 -16.95
CA GLU A 185 -3.39 -16.74 -18.27
C GLU A 185 -4.84 -17.22 -18.16
N GLN A 186 -5.74 -16.56 -18.91
CA GLN A 186 -7.14 -16.95 -19.08
C GLN A 186 -7.86 -17.43 -17.79
N THR A 187 -7.86 -18.75 -17.57
CA THR A 187 -8.58 -19.42 -16.48
C THR A 187 -7.68 -19.81 -15.29
N GLU A 188 -6.39 -19.47 -15.34
CA GLU A 188 -5.49 -19.74 -14.22
C GLU A 188 -5.86 -18.93 -13.00
N GLU A 189 -5.90 -19.58 -11.84
CA GLU A 189 -6.09 -18.91 -10.57
C GLU A 189 -4.75 -18.44 -9.99
N THR A 190 -4.75 -17.32 -9.29
CA THR A 190 -3.55 -16.77 -8.64
C THR A 190 -3.72 -16.70 -7.13
N ASP A 191 -2.79 -17.30 -6.40
CA ASP A 191 -2.65 -17.13 -4.97
C ASP A 191 -1.60 -16.06 -4.66
N VAL A 192 -1.96 -15.06 -3.87
CA VAL A 192 -1.00 -14.08 -3.36
C VAL A 192 -0.78 -14.32 -1.88
N LEU A 193 0.42 -14.76 -1.52
CA LEU A 193 0.77 -15.22 -0.18
C LEU A 193 1.77 -14.26 0.49
N THR A 194 1.60 -14.08 1.80
CA THR A 194 2.59 -13.43 2.68
C THR A 194 3.18 -14.40 3.69
N THR A 195 2.67 -15.64 3.70
CA THR A 195 3.12 -16.74 4.55
C THR A 195 3.27 -18.00 3.72
N LEU A 196 4.20 -18.86 4.10
CA LEU A 196 4.44 -20.16 3.49
C LEU A 196 4.84 -21.13 4.59
N ALA A 197 4.12 -22.24 4.72
CA ALA A 197 4.39 -23.23 5.76
C ALA A 197 5.52 -24.20 5.34
N SER A 198 5.57 -24.62 4.07
CA SER A 198 6.56 -25.60 3.58
C SER A 198 6.77 -25.52 2.07
N ALA A 199 7.79 -26.22 1.59
CA ALA A 199 8.02 -26.44 0.16
C ALA A 199 6.84 -27.16 -0.51
N ASP A 200 6.30 -28.19 0.17
CA ASP A 200 5.17 -28.96 -0.34
C ASP A 200 3.90 -28.13 -0.52
N GLU A 201 3.66 -27.16 0.38
CA GLU A 201 2.54 -26.21 0.21
C GLU A 201 2.69 -25.44 -1.10
N LEU A 202 3.87 -24.87 -1.35
CA LEU A 202 4.13 -24.09 -2.57
C LEU A 202 3.96 -24.93 -3.82
N LEU A 203 4.61 -26.10 -3.86
CA LEU A 203 4.56 -26.99 -5.02
C LEU A 203 3.17 -27.61 -5.22
N GLY A 204 2.45 -27.92 -4.14
CA GLY A 204 1.07 -28.42 -4.18
C GLY A 204 0.10 -27.43 -4.81
N ARG A 205 0.24 -26.12 -4.53
CA ARG A 205 -0.57 -25.07 -5.17
C ARG A 205 -0.29 -25.00 -6.67
N VAL A 206 0.98 -25.04 -7.08
CA VAL A 206 1.37 -25.03 -8.50
C VAL A 206 0.91 -26.31 -9.20
N ALA A 207 1.01 -27.47 -8.54
CA ALA A 207 0.51 -28.74 -9.08
C ALA A 207 -1.02 -28.72 -9.28
N ALA A 208 -1.75 -27.98 -8.45
CA ALA A 208 -3.18 -27.74 -8.60
C ALA A 208 -3.53 -26.76 -9.74
N GLY A 209 -2.55 -26.27 -10.51
CA GLY A 209 -2.76 -25.35 -11.62
C GLY A 209 -2.84 -23.88 -11.23
N ARG A 210 -2.36 -23.53 -10.04
CA ARG A 210 -2.38 -22.15 -9.54
C ARG A 210 -1.04 -21.47 -9.80
N SER A 211 -1.07 -20.22 -10.18
CA SER A 211 0.08 -19.32 -10.12
C SER A 211 0.22 -18.79 -8.70
N VAL A 212 1.41 -18.76 -8.16
CA VAL A 212 1.67 -18.34 -6.77
C VAL A 212 2.59 -17.13 -6.76
N VAL A 213 2.13 -16.05 -6.15
CA VAL A 213 2.92 -14.87 -5.82
C VAL A 213 3.26 -14.93 -4.33
N LEU A 214 4.51 -15.14 -3.97
CA LEU A 214 4.97 -15.10 -2.58
C LEU A 214 5.65 -13.74 -2.32
N MET A 215 5.03 -12.93 -1.47
CA MET A 215 5.59 -11.67 -1.02
C MET A 215 6.51 -11.89 0.20
N LYS A 216 7.62 -11.15 0.26
CA LYS A 216 8.59 -11.22 1.37
C LYS A 216 9.14 -12.64 1.61
N PRO A 217 9.63 -13.35 0.56
CA PRO A 217 10.13 -14.71 0.67
C PRO A 217 11.32 -14.85 1.64
N SER A 218 11.99 -13.75 2.02
CA SER A 218 13.08 -13.75 2.99
C SER A 218 12.75 -14.45 4.31
N ARG A 219 11.50 -14.38 4.76
CA ARG A 219 11.03 -15.05 5.98
C ARG A 219 10.90 -16.57 5.81
N TYR A 220 10.81 -17.04 4.59
CA TYR A 220 10.54 -18.43 4.21
C TYR A 220 11.64 -18.96 3.28
N ALA A 221 12.84 -18.39 3.34
CA ALA A 221 13.93 -18.68 2.40
C ALA A 221 14.30 -20.17 2.35
N SER A 222 14.26 -20.89 3.49
CA SER A 222 14.51 -22.32 3.54
C SER A 222 13.47 -23.09 2.75
N ALA A 223 12.18 -22.89 3.03
CA ALA A 223 11.09 -23.58 2.34
C ALA A 223 11.06 -23.25 0.83
N VAL A 224 11.37 -22.00 0.46
CA VAL A 224 11.48 -21.60 -0.96
C VAL A 224 12.63 -22.31 -1.66
N LYS A 225 13.81 -22.34 -1.06
CA LYS A 225 14.99 -23.03 -1.63
C LYS A 225 14.76 -24.53 -1.74
N GLU A 226 14.13 -25.12 -0.75
CA GLU A 226 13.73 -26.53 -0.78
C GLU A 226 12.72 -26.79 -1.91
N ALA A 227 11.71 -25.94 -2.10
CA ALA A 227 10.77 -26.05 -3.20
C ALA A 227 11.46 -25.95 -4.57
N ILE A 228 12.44 -25.03 -4.73
CA ILE A 228 13.20 -24.91 -5.98
C ILE A 228 14.01 -26.18 -6.26
N ALA A 229 14.62 -26.78 -5.23
CA ALA A 229 15.43 -27.99 -5.39
C ALA A 229 14.57 -29.22 -5.72
N GLN A 230 13.37 -29.33 -5.18
CA GLN A 230 12.45 -30.47 -5.36
C GLN A 230 11.51 -30.33 -6.56
N ALA A 231 11.38 -29.10 -7.11
CA ALA A 231 10.40 -28.82 -8.15
C ALA A 231 10.65 -29.67 -9.41
N PRO A 232 9.59 -30.32 -9.95
CA PRO A 232 9.70 -31.03 -11.22
C PRO A 232 10.01 -30.08 -12.39
N ASP A 233 10.39 -30.67 -13.52
CA ASP A 233 10.47 -29.94 -14.77
C ASP A 233 9.11 -29.34 -15.14
N GLY A 234 9.12 -28.16 -15.80
CA GLY A 234 7.90 -27.45 -16.14
C GLY A 234 7.33 -26.55 -15.01
N VAL A 235 8.03 -26.40 -13.87
CA VAL A 235 7.72 -25.35 -12.89
C VAL A 235 8.71 -24.21 -13.06
N ALA A 236 8.19 -23.03 -13.37
CA ALA A 236 8.96 -21.80 -13.54
C ALA A 236 8.97 -20.99 -12.24
N PHE A 237 10.15 -20.49 -11.89
CA PHE A 237 10.38 -19.59 -10.76
C PHE A 237 10.85 -18.24 -11.30
N HIS A 238 10.21 -17.15 -10.89
CA HIS A 238 10.62 -15.78 -11.21
C HIS A 238 10.89 -15.07 -9.91
N TYR A 239 12.15 -14.80 -9.63
CA TYR A 239 12.58 -14.17 -8.39
C TYR A 239 13.05 -12.73 -8.64
N PHE A 240 12.58 -11.81 -7.81
CA PHE A 240 12.83 -10.38 -7.93
C PHE A 240 13.33 -9.79 -6.61
N GLU A 241 14.27 -8.84 -6.70
CA GLU A 241 14.71 -8.00 -5.59
C GLU A 241 14.62 -6.53 -5.98
N HIS A 242 14.25 -5.67 -5.03
CA HIS A 242 14.28 -4.22 -5.14
C HIS A 242 13.58 -3.64 -6.38
N VAL A 243 12.42 -4.16 -6.75
CA VAL A 243 11.64 -3.67 -7.89
C VAL A 243 11.32 -2.19 -7.76
N GLY A 244 11.49 -1.42 -8.85
CA GLY A 244 11.34 0.04 -8.86
C GLY A 244 12.45 0.80 -8.12
N ALA A 245 13.50 0.11 -7.67
CA ALA A 245 14.72 0.73 -7.17
C ALA A 245 15.68 1.06 -8.33
N ASP A 246 16.78 1.71 -7.99
CA ASP A 246 17.87 1.96 -8.93
C ASP A 246 18.33 0.67 -9.60
N ALA A 247 18.75 0.76 -10.85
CA ALA A 247 19.18 -0.38 -11.66
C ALA A 247 20.27 -1.22 -10.97
N GLU A 248 21.13 -0.60 -10.16
CA GLU A 248 22.19 -1.24 -9.39
C GLU A 248 21.67 -2.17 -8.28
N ARG A 249 20.48 -1.94 -7.75
CA ARG A 249 19.86 -2.74 -6.68
C ARG A 249 18.84 -3.74 -7.20
N ALA A 250 18.30 -3.51 -8.39
CA ALA A 250 17.31 -4.39 -8.98
C ALA A 250 17.96 -5.71 -9.41
N PHE A 251 17.32 -6.84 -9.07
CA PHE A 251 17.75 -8.15 -9.50
C PHE A 251 16.55 -8.98 -9.94
N TYR A 252 16.73 -9.71 -11.03
CA TYR A 252 15.78 -10.71 -11.51
C TYR A 252 16.52 -11.97 -11.94
N SER A 253 15.94 -13.12 -11.64
CA SER A 253 16.35 -14.40 -12.21
C SER A 253 15.18 -15.38 -12.32
N CYS A 254 15.16 -16.16 -13.40
CA CYS A 254 14.33 -17.35 -13.55
C CYS A 254 15.16 -18.65 -13.49
N ARG A 255 16.46 -18.55 -13.34
CA ARG A 255 17.37 -19.71 -13.21
C ARG A 255 17.38 -20.20 -11.77
N ARG A 256 17.05 -21.48 -11.56
CA ARG A 256 16.98 -22.10 -10.24
C ARG A 256 18.30 -22.00 -9.47
N ASP A 257 19.44 -22.30 -10.12
CA ASP A 257 20.78 -22.19 -9.55
C ASP A 257 21.09 -20.78 -9.03
N ALA A 258 20.86 -19.78 -9.86
CA ALA A 258 21.07 -18.39 -9.49
C ALA A 258 20.18 -17.92 -8.32
N ILE A 259 18.94 -18.40 -8.22
CA ILE A 259 18.05 -18.09 -7.10
C ILE A 259 18.52 -18.78 -5.81
N LEU A 260 18.98 -20.04 -5.90
CA LEU A 260 19.47 -20.81 -4.75
C LEU A 260 20.68 -20.16 -4.07
N GLU A 261 21.55 -19.50 -4.83
CA GLU A 261 22.74 -18.80 -4.33
C GLU A 261 22.38 -17.48 -3.60
N ARG A 262 21.18 -16.91 -3.82
CA ARG A 262 20.81 -15.62 -3.25
C ARG A 262 20.52 -15.70 -1.75
N ARG A 263 20.88 -14.64 -1.02
CA ARG A 263 20.33 -14.32 0.29
C ARG A 263 19.14 -13.37 0.06
N PHE A 264 17.93 -13.83 0.30
CA PHE A 264 16.72 -13.05 0.01
C PHE A 264 16.61 -11.82 0.91
N PRO A 265 16.65 -10.58 0.36
CA PRO A 265 16.43 -9.38 1.12
C PRO A 265 14.94 -9.20 1.48
N TYR A 266 14.64 -8.25 2.36
CA TYR A 266 13.25 -7.93 2.73
C TYR A 266 12.41 -7.50 1.51
N PHE A 267 12.97 -6.65 0.65
CA PHE A 267 12.33 -6.23 -0.60
C PHE A 267 12.59 -7.25 -1.71
N SER A 268 12.04 -8.44 -1.54
CA SER A 268 12.06 -9.50 -2.53
C SER A 268 10.67 -10.08 -2.76
N LEU A 269 10.51 -10.75 -3.89
CA LEU A 269 9.26 -11.32 -4.35
C LEU A 269 9.56 -12.55 -5.21
N LEU A 270 8.73 -13.58 -5.08
CA LEU A 270 8.82 -14.78 -5.88
C LEU A 270 7.47 -15.05 -6.56
N ILE A 271 7.52 -15.38 -7.85
CA ILE A 271 6.35 -15.87 -8.60
C ILE A 271 6.68 -17.26 -9.09
N VAL A 272 5.78 -18.20 -8.83
CA VAL A 272 5.93 -19.60 -9.21
C VAL A 272 4.70 -20.04 -9.99
N ARG A 273 4.90 -20.61 -11.17
CA ARG A 273 3.81 -21.09 -12.02
C ARG A 273 4.23 -22.30 -12.84
N ARG A 274 3.30 -22.92 -13.53
CA ARG A 274 3.63 -23.87 -14.61
C ARG A 274 4.30 -23.12 -15.75
N GLY A 275 5.37 -23.67 -16.31
CA GLY A 275 6.11 -23.15 -17.47
C GLY A 275 5.42 -23.48 -18.79
#